data_9fe32fd56e2c819ea30142be9c2f15e5
#
_entry.id   9fe32fd56e2c819ea30142be9c2f15e5
#
_cell.length_a   1.000
_cell.length_b   1.000
_cell.length_c   1.000
_cell.angle_alpha   90.00
_cell.angle_beta   90.00
_cell.angle_gamma   90.00
#
_symmetry.space_group_name_H-M   'P 1'
#
loop_
_entity.id
_entity.type
_entity.pdbx_description
1 polymer ?
#
loop_
_entity_poly.entity_id
_entity_poly.type
_entity_poly.pdbx_seq_one_letter_code
_entity_poly.pdbx_strand_id
1 'polypeptide(L)'
;MFTFYDVEVFKHDWLVVFEQDGQFTRIHNDLEALRGFLNTVHFLIGFNNYHYDDKVIAGLLRGMDPYEVSSKIIAGDEVRLFLNKPITLDVMQEMRMGVGLKEAEANLGLNVHETPVDFALDRSLTPEEIEQTFLY
;
A
#
# COMPACT_ATOMS: atom_id res chain seq x y z
N MET A 1 1.07 15.40 -12.44
CA MET A 1 1.42 15.15 -11.01
C MET A 1 1.43 13.66 -10.74
N PHE A 2 2.49 13.17 -10.16
CA PHE A 2 2.58 11.77 -9.77
C PHE A 2 2.09 11.59 -8.35
N THR A 3 1.33 10.54 -8.13
CA THR A 3 0.87 10.14 -6.80
C THR A 3 1.49 8.79 -6.46
N PHE A 4 2.32 8.77 -5.45
CA PHE A 4 2.92 7.56 -4.90
C PHE A 4 2.04 7.03 -3.77
N TYR A 5 2.04 5.73 -3.56
CA TYR A 5 1.22 5.14 -2.52
C TYR A 5 1.84 3.88 -1.93
N ASP A 6 1.45 3.59 -0.71
CA ASP A 6 1.85 2.39 0.01
C ASP A 6 0.73 1.95 0.94
N VAL A 7 0.57 0.65 1.12
CA VAL A 7 -0.46 0.05 1.97
C VAL A 7 0.18 -0.82 3.02
N GLU A 8 -0.25 -0.63 4.27
CA GLU A 8 0.18 -1.45 5.40
C GLU A 8 -1.04 -2.14 6.00
N VAL A 9 -0.97 -3.46 6.19
CA VAL A 9 -2.09 -4.26 6.70
C VAL A 9 -1.68 -4.97 7.98
N PHE A 10 -2.48 -4.76 9.01
CA PHE A 10 -2.40 -5.45 10.29
C PHE A 10 -3.70 -6.23 10.49
N LYS A 11 -3.78 -7.07 11.53
CA LYS A 11 -4.95 -7.89 11.76
C LYS A 11 -6.22 -7.06 12.02
N HIS A 12 -6.09 -5.96 12.72
CA HIS A 12 -7.21 -5.09 13.10
C HIS A 12 -7.16 -3.69 12.50
N ASP A 13 -6.12 -3.39 11.72
CA ASP A 13 -5.92 -2.06 11.15
C ASP A 13 -5.39 -2.16 9.73
N TRP A 14 -5.72 -1.17 8.92
CA TRP A 14 -5.05 -0.95 7.65
C TRP A 14 -4.78 0.54 7.47
N LEU A 15 -3.66 0.84 6.83
CA LEU A 15 -3.20 2.20 6.61
C LEU A 15 -2.79 2.35 5.16
N VAL A 16 -3.15 3.48 4.57
CA VAL A 16 -2.71 3.85 3.22
C VAL A 16 -2.14 5.25 3.28
N VAL A 17 -0.96 5.42 2.70
CA VAL A 17 -0.36 6.73 2.54
C VAL A 17 -0.22 7.06 1.07
N PHE A 18 -0.57 8.28 0.72
CA PHE A 18 -0.37 8.84 -0.62
C PHE A 18 0.55 10.04 -0.52
N GLU A 19 1.43 10.19 -1.49
CA GLU A 19 2.34 11.33 -1.60
C GLU A 19 2.18 12.02 -2.95
N GLN A 20 1.96 13.33 -2.92
CA GLN A 20 1.89 14.19 -4.10
C GLN A 20 2.76 15.43 -3.86
N ASP A 21 3.85 15.57 -4.59
CA ASP A 21 4.74 16.74 -4.48
C ASP A 21 5.16 17.06 -3.04
N GLY A 22 5.51 16.01 -2.27
CA GLY A 22 5.92 16.16 -0.87
C GLY A 22 4.78 16.31 0.11
N GLN A 23 3.53 16.30 -0.34
CA GLN A 23 2.35 16.34 0.52
C GLN A 23 1.80 14.95 0.73
N PHE A 24 1.57 14.60 1.98
CA PHE A 24 1.10 13.27 2.37
C PHE A 24 -0.37 13.29 2.74
N THR A 25 -1.10 12.29 2.23
CA THR A 25 -2.46 11.99 2.67
C THR A 25 -2.41 10.63 3.37
N ARG A 26 -2.81 10.59 4.62
CA ARG A 26 -2.75 9.42 5.48
C ARG A 26 -4.15 8.96 5.82
N ILE A 27 -4.45 7.70 5.52
CA ILE A 27 -5.77 7.11 5.74
C ILE A 27 -5.60 5.88 6.63
N HIS A 28 -6.38 5.84 7.71
CA HIS A 28 -6.38 4.73 8.66
C HIS A 28 -7.81 4.25 8.88
N ASN A 29 -8.09 2.99 8.51
CA ASN A 29 -9.39 2.34 8.71
C ASN A 29 -10.61 3.13 8.20
N ASP A 30 -10.41 4.02 7.24
CA ASP A 30 -11.47 4.90 6.73
C ASP A 30 -11.70 4.66 5.24
N LEU A 31 -12.61 3.76 4.94
CA LEU A 31 -12.91 3.37 3.56
C LEU A 31 -13.53 4.51 2.75
N GLU A 32 -14.33 5.36 3.38
CA GLU A 32 -14.92 6.53 2.73
C GLU A 32 -13.84 7.52 2.29
N ALA A 33 -12.87 7.80 3.16
CA ALA A 33 -11.74 8.66 2.83
C ALA A 33 -10.90 8.05 1.71
N LEU A 34 -10.68 6.73 1.72
CA LEU A 34 -9.96 6.04 0.67
C LEU A 34 -10.67 6.19 -0.68
N ARG A 35 -11.96 5.92 -0.73
CA ARG A 35 -12.75 6.08 -1.96
C ARG A 35 -12.72 7.52 -2.45
N GLY A 36 -12.89 8.47 -1.56
CA GLY A 36 -12.86 9.89 -1.90
C GLY A 36 -11.52 10.30 -2.50
N PHE A 37 -10.42 9.86 -1.92
CA PHE A 37 -9.10 10.16 -2.45
C PHE A 37 -8.87 9.50 -3.82
N LEU A 38 -9.21 8.23 -3.97
CA LEU A 38 -9.03 7.50 -5.23
C LEU A 38 -9.83 8.13 -6.38
N ASN A 39 -10.95 8.76 -6.09
CA ASN A 39 -11.74 9.47 -7.09
C ASN A 39 -11.08 10.77 -7.57
N THR A 40 -10.09 11.29 -6.85
CA THR A 40 -9.38 12.52 -7.21
C THR A 40 -8.13 12.29 -8.04
N VAL A 41 -7.67 11.05 -8.15
CA VAL A 41 -6.43 10.70 -8.85
C VAL A 41 -6.74 9.80 -10.04
N HIS A 42 -5.95 9.93 -11.10
CA HIS A 42 -6.08 9.13 -12.31
C HIS A 42 -4.97 8.10 -12.46
N PHE A 43 -3.86 8.30 -11.74
CA PHE A 43 -2.66 7.50 -11.90
C PHE A 43 -1.93 7.37 -10.58
N LEU A 44 -1.59 6.14 -10.20
CA LEU A 44 -0.85 5.82 -8.99
C LEU A 44 0.45 5.11 -9.32
N ILE A 45 1.49 5.41 -8.58
CA ILE A 45 2.79 4.76 -8.70
C ILE A 45 3.11 4.06 -7.38
N GLY A 46 3.44 2.79 -7.45
CA GLY A 46 3.80 2.00 -6.29
C GLY A 46 5.00 1.11 -6.56
N PHE A 47 5.34 0.29 -5.58
CA PHE A 47 6.42 -0.68 -5.67
C PHE A 47 5.89 -2.06 -5.26
N ASN A 48 5.96 -3.02 -6.17
CA ASN A 48 5.34 -4.35 -6.02
C ASN A 48 3.82 -4.28 -5.81
N ASN A 49 3.19 -3.21 -6.29
CA ASN A 49 1.78 -2.96 -6.04
C ASN A 49 0.84 -3.84 -6.87
N TYR A 50 1.26 -4.33 -8.04
CA TYR A 50 0.44 -5.23 -8.84
C TYR A 50 0.15 -6.53 -8.10
N HIS A 51 1.08 -6.98 -7.26
CA HIS A 51 0.95 -8.24 -6.53
C HIS A 51 0.44 -8.08 -5.11
N TYR A 52 0.41 -6.88 -4.58
CA TYR A 52 0.03 -6.65 -3.20
C TYR A 52 -0.92 -5.46 -3.02
N ASP A 53 -0.42 -4.22 -3.09
CA ASP A 53 -1.17 -3.02 -2.73
C ASP A 53 -2.47 -2.88 -3.53
N ASP A 54 -2.42 -3.10 -4.84
CA ASP A 54 -3.59 -3.02 -5.71
C ASP A 54 -4.65 -4.06 -5.32
N LYS A 55 -4.22 -5.26 -4.96
CA LYS A 55 -5.12 -6.33 -4.55
C LYS A 55 -5.77 -6.04 -3.21
N VAL A 56 -5.00 -5.51 -2.26
CA VAL A 56 -5.53 -5.10 -0.95
C VAL A 56 -6.56 -3.98 -1.11
N ILE A 57 -6.25 -2.95 -1.89
CA ILE A 57 -7.17 -1.85 -2.15
C ILE A 57 -8.42 -2.36 -2.87
N ALA A 58 -8.26 -3.20 -3.89
CA ALA A 58 -9.41 -3.79 -4.60
C ALA A 58 -10.30 -4.59 -3.65
N GLY A 59 -9.72 -5.35 -2.73
CA GLY A 59 -10.47 -6.07 -1.71
C GLY A 59 -11.23 -5.15 -0.77
N LEU A 60 -10.57 -4.08 -0.28
CA LEU A 60 -11.20 -3.07 0.55
C LEU A 60 -12.41 -2.44 -0.11
N LEU A 61 -12.28 -2.07 -1.39
CA LEU A 61 -13.37 -1.47 -2.16
C LEU A 61 -14.55 -2.42 -2.37
N ARG A 62 -14.32 -3.71 -2.27
CA ARG A 62 -15.36 -4.74 -2.36
C ARG A 62 -15.89 -5.20 -1.01
N GLY A 63 -15.46 -4.57 0.09
CA GLY A 63 -15.90 -4.93 1.44
C GLY A 63 -15.24 -6.16 2.02
N MET A 64 -14.11 -6.60 1.47
CA MET A 64 -13.36 -7.75 1.98
C MET A 64 -12.45 -7.34 3.15
N ASP A 65 -12.12 -8.31 4.01
CA ASP A 65 -11.16 -8.09 5.08
C ASP A 65 -9.74 -7.99 4.49
N PRO A 66 -9.04 -6.85 4.65
CA PRO A 66 -7.72 -6.68 4.07
C PRO A 66 -6.69 -7.64 4.66
N TYR A 67 -6.84 -8.04 5.92
CA TYR A 67 -5.93 -9.01 6.54
C TYR A 67 -6.04 -10.39 5.89
N GLU A 68 -7.25 -10.83 5.55
CA GLU A 68 -7.45 -12.10 4.83
C GLU A 68 -6.83 -12.03 3.42
N VAL A 69 -7.04 -10.92 2.70
CA VAL A 69 -6.45 -10.72 1.38
C VAL A 69 -4.93 -10.75 1.48
N SER A 70 -4.36 -10.00 2.41
CA SER A 70 -2.91 -9.94 2.64
C SER A 70 -2.35 -11.31 2.99
N SER A 71 -3.01 -12.05 3.88
CA SER A 71 -2.55 -13.38 4.31
C SER A 71 -2.50 -14.38 3.16
N LYS A 72 -3.49 -14.34 2.27
CA LYS A 72 -3.52 -15.20 1.08
C LYS A 72 -2.37 -14.86 0.13
N ILE A 73 -2.11 -13.57 -0.09
CA ILE A 73 -1.01 -13.13 -0.96
C ILE A 73 0.33 -13.61 -0.40
N ILE A 74 0.55 -13.41 0.89
CA ILE A 74 1.80 -13.80 1.57
C ILE A 74 1.98 -15.33 1.55
N ALA A 75 0.89 -16.08 1.66
CA ALA A 75 0.93 -17.54 1.58
C ALA A 75 1.18 -18.07 0.16
N GLY A 76 1.20 -17.21 -0.84
CA GLY A 76 1.41 -17.60 -2.24
C GLY A 76 0.14 -18.04 -2.96
N ASP A 77 -1.03 -17.86 -2.35
CA ASP A 77 -2.30 -18.19 -2.99
C ASP A 77 -2.60 -17.24 -4.16
N GLU A 78 -3.28 -17.75 -5.15
CA GLU A 78 -3.73 -16.92 -6.26
C GLU A 78 -4.90 -16.03 -5.82
N VAL A 79 -4.69 -14.71 -5.84
CA VAL A 79 -5.71 -13.74 -5.49
C VAL A 79 -6.11 -12.99 -6.76
N ARG A 80 -7.36 -13.18 -7.20
CA ARG A 80 -7.89 -12.58 -8.44
C ARG A 80 -8.65 -11.29 -8.14
N LEU A 81 -7.93 -10.32 -7.62
CA LEU A 81 -8.45 -8.98 -7.36
C LEU A 81 -7.68 -7.98 -8.20
N PHE A 82 -8.40 -7.10 -8.88
CA PHE A 82 -7.81 -6.12 -9.77
C PHE A 82 -8.36 -4.73 -9.43
N LEU A 83 -7.47 -3.76 -9.35
CA LEU A 83 -7.83 -2.36 -9.21
C LEU A 83 -7.96 -1.77 -10.62
N ASN A 84 -9.20 -1.43 -11.00
CA ASN A 84 -9.49 -0.90 -12.34
C ASN A 84 -9.30 0.61 -12.43
N LYS A 85 -9.54 1.31 -11.35
CA LYS A 85 -9.38 2.76 -11.23
C LYS A 85 -8.84 3.10 -9.85
N PRO A 86 -7.88 4.00 -9.75
CA PRO A 86 -7.11 4.62 -10.83
C PRO A 86 -6.18 3.63 -11.54
N ILE A 87 -5.58 4.07 -12.64
CA ILE A 87 -4.54 3.30 -13.32
C ILE A 87 -3.29 3.28 -12.44
N THR A 88 -2.65 2.13 -12.33
CA THR A 88 -1.46 1.97 -11.49
C THR A 88 -0.24 1.57 -12.30
N LEU A 89 0.94 2.00 -11.84
CA LEU A 89 2.24 1.61 -12.36
C LEU A 89 3.04 0.96 -11.25
N ASP A 90 3.56 -0.23 -11.52
CA ASP A 90 4.44 -0.93 -10.59
C ASP A 90 5.89 -0.76 -11.03
N VAL A 91 6.63 0.05 -10.29
CA VAL A 91 8.03 0.37 -10.61
C VAL A 91 8.90 -0.89 -10.55
N MET A 92 8.62 -1.80 -9.63
CA MET A 92 9.37 -3.05 -9.52
C MET A 92 9.25 -3.89 -10.79
N GLN A 93 8.04 -3.97 -11.38
CA GLN A 93 7.80 -4.73 -12.61
C GLN A 93 8.45 -4.05 -13.81
N GLU A 94 8.37 -2.72 -13.88
CA GLU A 94 8.96 -1.95 -14.98
C GLU A 94 10.49 -2.01 -14.98
N MET A 95 11.10 -2.13 -13.81
CA MET A 95 12.57 -2.23 -13.68
C MET A 95 13.11 -3.59 -14.05
N ARG A 96 12.24 -4.56 -14.24
CA ARG A 96 12.60 -5.95 -14.51
C ARG A 96 13.51 -6.55 -13.43
N MET A 97 13.18 -7.71 -13.03
CA MET A 97 13.82 -8.58 -12.06
C MET A 97 15.35 -8.51 -12.03
N GLY A 98 15.93 -8.48 -10.85
CA GLY A 98 17.37 -8.48 -10.65
C GLY A 98 17.90 -7.28 -9.90
N VAL A 99 17.09 -6.23 -9.76
CA VAL A 99 17.42 -5.07 -8.94
C VAL A 99 16.76 -5.26 -7.56
N GLY A 100 17.56 -5.30 -6.50
CA GLY A 100 17.05 -5.37 -5.15
C GLY A 100 16.35 -4.09 -4.74
N LEU A 101 15.49 -4.18 -3.70
CA LEU A 101 14.72 -3.03 -3.23
C LEU A 101 15.60 -1.83 -2.92
N LYS A 102 16.75 -2.04 -2.26
CA LYS A 102 17.68 -0.95 -1.94
C LYS A 102 18.32 -0.35 -3.18
N GLU A 103 18.63 -1.17 -4.17
CA GLU A 103 19.18 -0.69 -5.44
C GLU A 103 18.14 0.12 -6.21
N ALA A 104 16.89 -0.35 -6.22
CA ALA A 104 15.78 0.36 -6.83
C ALA A 104 15.59 1.73 -6.16
N GLU A 105 15.61 1.77 -4.84
CA GLU A 105 15.54 3.00 -4.06
C GLU A 105 16.65 3.97 -4.44
N ALA A 106 17.89 3.51 -4.48
CA ALA A 106 19.03 4.33 -4.82
C ALA A 106 18.98 4.87 -6.25
N ASN A 107 18.58 4.02 -7.21
CA ASN A 107 18.51 4.38 -8.61
C ASN A 107 17.39 5.35 -8.94
N LEU A 108 16.28 5.28 -8.21
CA LEU A 108 15.09 6.10 -8.46
C LEU A 108 14.94 7.25 -7.48
N GLY A 109 15.82 7.35 -6.48
CA GLY A 109 15.69 8.34 -5.43
C GLY A 109 14.48 8.13 -4.53
N LEU A 110 13.96 6.92 -4.49
CA LEU A 110 12.84 6.56 -3.63
C LEU A 110 13.33 6.31 -2.21
N ASN A 111 12.50 6.68 -1.24
CA ASN A 111 12.80 6.47 0.16
C ASN A 111 11.90 5.35 0.68
N VAL A 112 12.41 4.12 0.65
CA VAL A 112 11.66 2.93 1.06
C VAL A 112 12.13 2.50 2.44
N HIS A 113 11.20 2.45 3.38
CA HIS A 113 11.47 2.06 4.75
C HIS A 113 10.52 0.95 5.18
N GLU A 114 10.99 0.10 6.07
CA GLU A 114 10.14 -0.88 6.74
C GLU A 114 9.63 -0.29 8.05
N THR A 115 8.34 -0.49 8.35
CA THR A 115 7.79 -0.05 9.62
C THR A 115 8.36 -0.89 10.76
N PRO A 116 8.68 -0.27 11.93
CA PRO A 116 9.10 -1.02 13.10
C PRO A 116 7.95 -1.75 13.80
N VAL A 117 6.71 -1.51 13.39
CA VAL A 117 5.53 -2.10 14.03
C VAL A 117 5.35 -3.54 13.56
N ASP A 118 5.10 -4.45 14.51
CA ASP A 118 4.90 -5.87 14.22
C ASP A 118 3.55 -6.10 13.54
N PHE A 119 3.57 -6.60 12.30
CA PHE A 119 2.36 -6.93 11.54
C PHE A 119 1.58 -8.11 12.12
N ALA A 120 2.20 -8.93 12.98
CA ALA A 120 1.54 -10.06 13.62
C ALA A 120 0.73 -9.69 14.87
N LEU A 121 0.67 -8.41 15.24
CA LEU A 121 -0.12 -7.96 16.38
C LEU A 121 -1.59 -8.33 16.23
N ASP A 122 -2.13 -8.97 17.26
CA ASP A 122 -3.56 -9.36 17.32
C ASP A 122 -4.35 -8.42 18.22
N ARG A 123 -4.19 -7.13 18.00
CA ARG A 123 -4.92 -6.05 18.65
C ARG A 123 -4.90 -4.82 17.75
N SER A 124 -5.78 -3.87 18.02
CA SER A 124 -5.73 -2.59 17.32
C SER A 124 -4.45 -1.85 17.63
N LEU A 125 -3.95 -1.11 16.66
CA LEU A 125 -2.75 -0.31 16.83
C LEU A 125 -3.02 0.85 17.80
N THR A 126 -1.99 1.17 18.61
CA THR A 126 -2.03 2.38 19.43
C THR A 126 -1.80 3.60 18.54
N PRO A 127 -2.19 4.83 19.01
CA PRO A 127 -1.91 6.05 18.24
C PRO A 127 -0.42 6.23 17.91
N GLU A 128 0.47 5.81 18.80
CA GLU A 128 1.92 5.87 18.57
C GLU A 128 2.35 4.91 17.45
N GLU A 129 1.82 3.70 17.46
CA GLU A 129 2.12 2.70 16.42
C GLU A 129 1.59 3.14 15.06
N ILE A 130 0.42 3.77 15.01
CA ILE A 130 -0.14 4.33 13.78
C ILE A 130 0.78 5.41 13.24
N GLU A 131 1.23 6.32 14.09
CA GLU A 131 2.15 7.39 13.68
C GLU A 131 3.49 6.81 13.19
N GLN A 132 4.05 5.83 13.90
CA GLN A 132 5.28 5.17 13.48
C GLN A 132 5.12 4.49 12.12
N THR A 133 3.99 3.87 11.87
CA THR A 133 3.72 3.22 10.58
C THR A 133 3.66 4.24 9.46
N PHE A 134 3.01 5.38 9.66
CA PHE A 134 2.93 6.43 8.65
C PHE A 134 4.27 7.12 8.37
N LEU A 135 5.20 7.12 9.33
CA LEU A 135 6.52 7.71 9.13
C LEU A 135 7.44 6.86 8.25
N TYR A 136 7.12 5.60 8.11
CA TYR A 136 7.87 4.65 7.30
C TYR A 136 7.09 4.24 6.06
#